data_6178d54224b8d274defe731e6591c6b3
#
_entry.id   6178d54224b8d274defe731e6591c6b3
#
_cell.length_a   1.000
_cell.length_b   1.000
_cell.length_c   1.000
_cell.angle_alpha   90.00
_cell.angle_beta   90.00
_cell.angle_gamma   90.00
#
_symmetry.space_group_name_H-M   'P 1'
#
loop_
_entity.id
_entity.type
_entity.pdbx_description
1 polymer ?
#
loop_
_entity_poly.entity_id
_entity_poly.type
_entity_poly.pdbx_seq_one_letter_code
_entity_poly.pdbx_strand_id
1 'polypeptide(L)'
;EKGTVLPFYEICRKLEYEPFTAFCLACGILSSTQTDYAGVFQVVNENGGLPLPTIESAAKLYYGEGFSITGAYGDMSVCLEQLLPVLHLQVRDAMPFSTVISPDKRMIDFLFGRHPLRLDETYVRFMKLLTEEEERLDPILANQGVLDAMEISYGDGVGIFSYYGDEGSGRKFFIRHFCRKQGLRAISINCKKLFVYDFSFVDQALWAVTRECILTGACCCLDDLVYREEEKDKFFGYMDLAFSKLKDHGILVFTVSREKLSMREMTKEEFTELELPTPSNQEREDCWRHFSKGYALEDDVDLLEMATKFLFTPGKIKSALHQARSFAAMEQKERIPRATLFRGCNEQMSSELTQKATKVKANFGFEDIVMNRDQRETLEHAIDQMNFRKKVYDNWNYTKKYPYGRGLSILLFGAPGTGKSMCAQVIAHELNLELYRVDLSKVIDKYVGETEKSISMIFREAKKCNVVLFFDECDTLFAKRSDDGGSNQASNNNKTALLLQEVEAYDGVSVLATNYKHNIDPAFFRRMKYIVEFQFPDADTREMLWKTTIPKGTPLGEDVDIRFLAEKFEFVGGNIKNCILNAAFLAAADGDGQEVCMKHYLQAIRYEFVKTGKVFTRSDFEPYASLVGL
;
A
#
# COMPACT_ATOMS: atom_id res chain seq x y z
N GLU A 1 -39.06 18.33 37.59
CA GLU A 1 -39.18 17.79 36.23
C GLU A 1 -37.80 17.51 35.71
N LYS A 2 -37.51 16.23 35.46
CA LYS A 2 -36.18 15.73 35.16
C LYS A 2 -35.72 16.21 33.78
N GLY A 3 -34.84 17.23 33.75
CA GLY A 3 -33.72 17.35 32.86
C GLY A 3 -33.93 17.09 31.34
N THR A 4 -35.03 17.55 30.72
CA THR A 4 -35.10 17.60 29.25
C THR A 4 -34.32 18.84 28.82
N VAL A 5 -33.09 18.64 28.39
CA VAL A 5 -32.27 19.74 27.85
C VAL A 5 -32.82 20.04 26.44
N LEU A 6 -33.26 21.29 26.24
CA LEU A 6 -33.71 21.73 24.93
C LEU A 6 -32.48 21.93 24.01
N PRO A 7 -32.43 21.28 22.83
CA PRO A 7 -31.30 21.38 21.91
C PRO A 7 -30.94 22.82 21.54
N PHE A 8 -31.93 23.70 21.42
CA PHE A 8 -31.75 25.13 21.19
C PHE A 8 -30.91 25.81 22.33
N TYR A 9 -31.26 25.54 23.57
CA TYR A 9 -30.53 26.09 24.72
C TYR A 9 -29.09 25.51 24.80
N GLU A 10 -28.92 24.26 24.50
CA GLU A 10 -27.58 23.64 24.46
C GLU A 10 -26.68 24.28 23.40
N ILE A 11 -27.18 24.54 22.18
CA ILE A 11 -26.43 25.23 21.14
C ILE A 11 -26.04 26.63 21.59
N CYS A 12 -27.01 27.43 22.07
CA CYS A 12 -26.75 28.79 22.52
C CYS A 12 -25.70 28.81 23.64
N ARG A 13 -25.75 27.84 24.58
CA ARG A 13 -24.78 27.75 25.68
C ARG A 13 -23.42 27.30 25.22
N LYS A 14 -23.34 26.25 24.36
CA LYS A 14 -22.07 25.71 23.88
C LYS A 14 -21.31 26.72 23.01
N LEU A 15 -22.03 27.50 22.22
CA LEU A 15 -21.46 28.48 21.33
C LEU A 15 -21.39 29.90 21.96
N GLU A 16 -21.73 29.98 23.25
CA GLU A 16 -21.70 31.26 24.00
C GLU A 16 -22.40 32.41 23.26
N TYR A 17 -23.59 32.11 22.68
CA TYR A 17 -24.33 33.08 21.90
C TYR A 17 -24.80 34.23 22.76
N GLU A 18 -24.53 35.43 22.29
CA GLU A 18 -25.09 36.63 22.85
C GLU A 18 -26.63 36.61 22.74
N PRO A 19 -27.36 37.29 23.64
CA PRO A 19 -28.83 37.29 23.65
C PRO A 19 -29.47 37.69 22.31
N PHE A 20 -28.87 38.64 21.61
CA PHE A 20 -29.33 39.02 20.27
C PHE A 20 -29.12 37.94 19.23
N THR A 21 -27.97 37.27 19.24
CA THR A 21 -27.70 36.13 18.35
C THR A 21 -28.67 34.98 18.58
N ALA A 22 -28.93 34.64 19.82
CA ALA A 22 -29.92 33.60 20.17
C ALA A 22 -31.33 33.98 19.69
N PHE A 23 -31.71 35.27 19.80
CA PHE A 23 -32.98 35.79 19.26
C PHE A 23 -33.03 35.65 17.73
N CYS A 24 -31.98 36.03 17.03
CA CYS A 24 -31.87 35.90 15.56
C CYS A 24 -32.04 34.43 15.11
N LEU A 25 -31.36 33.49 15.79
CA LEU A 25 -31.52 32.07 15.53
C LEU A 25 -32.96 31.61 15.75
N ALA A 26 -33.59 32.03 16.83
CA ALA A 26 -35.00 31.70 17.12
C ALA A 26 -35.95 32.27 16.03
N CYS A 27 -35.73 33.48 15.57
CA CYS A 27 -36.49 34.10 14.47
C CYS A 27 -36.37 33.26 13.17
N GLY A 28 -35.14 32.84 12.82
CA GLY A 28 -34.89 32.00 11.65
C GLY A 28 -35.62 30.66 11.72
N ILE A 29 -35.60 30.01 12.89
CA ILE A 29 -36.28 28.72 13.12
C ILE A 29 -37.80 28.87 13.03
N LEU A 30 -38.35 29.86 13.74
CA LEU A 30 -39.80 30.09 13.78
C LEU A 30 -40.37 30.44 12.39
N SER A 31 -39.72 31.33 11.65
CA SER A 31 -40.13 31.66 10.29
C SER A 31 -40.01 30.51 9.30
N SER A 32 -39.05 29.59 9.51
CA SER A 32 -38.87 28.41 8.68
C SER A 32 -39.86 27.29 9.01
N THR A 33 -40.46 27.30 10.19
CA THR A 33 -41.31 26.20 10.68
C THR A 33 -42.79 26.56 10.80
N GLN A 34 -43.12 27.83 10.89
CA GLN A 34 -44.50 28.32 11.10
C GLN A 34 -44.80 29.53 10.20
N THR A 35 -45.87 29.40 9.42
CA THR A 35 -46.30 30.39 8.41
C THR A 35 -46.65 31.75 9.00
N ASP A 36 -47.16 31.80 10.23
CA ASP A 36 -47.56 33.06 10.90
C ASP A 36 -46.37 33.93 11.15
N TYR A 37 -45.21 33.36 11.58
CA TYR A 37 -43.98 34.13 11.78
C TYR A 37 -43.33 34.57 10.45
N ALA A 38 -43.47 33.76 9.40
CA ALA A 38 -43.04 34.14 8.06
C ALA A 38 -43.79 35.39 7.58
N GLY A 39 -45.07 35.53 7.88
CA GLY A 39 -45.89 36.70 7.59
C GLY A 39 -45.38 37.97 8.30
N VAL A 40 -44.91 37.88 9.55
CA VAL A 40 -44.33 39.00 10.28
C VAL A 40 -43.09 39.56 9.54
N PHE A 41 -42.19 38.68 9.08
CA PHE A 41 -40.98 39.10 8.39
C PHE A 41 -41.25 39.67 6.99
N GLN A 42 -42.32 39.26 6.31
CA GLN A 42 -42.75 39.90 5.08
C GLN A 42 -43.09 41.37 5.29
N VAL A 43 -43.68 41.73 6.44
CA VAL A 43 -43.98 43.10 6.79
C VAL A 43 -42.75 43.87 7.24
N VAL A 44 -41.92 43.30 8.12
CA VAL A 44 -40.73 43.97 8.69
C VAL A 44 -39.64 44.20 7.66
N ASN A 45 -39.51 43.36 6.66
CA ASN A 45 -38.51 43.51 5.59
C ASN A 45 -38.87 44.60 4.55
N GLU A 46 -40.04 45.26 4.65
CA GLU A 46 -40.51 46.39 3.80
C GLU A 46 -40.54 46.06 2.29
N ASN A 47 -39.92 45.02 1.84
CA ASN A 47 -39.76 44.64 0.44
C ASN A 47 -40.78 43.55 -0.03
N GLY A 48 -41.87 43.37 0.67
CA GLY A 48 -43.06 42.61 0.24
C GLY A 48 -42.89 41.14 -0.20
N GLY A 49 -41.69 40.56 -0.13
CA GLY A 49 -41.45 39.28 -0.73
C GLY A 49 -40.61 38.30 0.08
N LEU A 50 -39.87 38.70 1.08
CA LEU A 50 -38.97 37.78 1.81
C LEU A 50 -39.62 37.31 3.12
N PRO A 51 -40.04 36.05 3.23
CA PRO A 51 -40.69 35.49 4.42
C PRO A 51 -39.71 35.10 5.54
N LEU A 52 -38.42 35.35 5.34
CA LEU A 52 -37.35 34.98 6.27
C LEU A 52 -36.70 36.24 6.88
N PRO A 53 -36.25 36.16 8.15
CA PRO A 53 -35.56 37.27 8.78
C PRO A 53 -34.22 37.56 8.14
N THR A 54 -33.85 38.82 8.05
CA THR A 54 -32.47 39.28 7.90
C THR A 54 -31.93 39.68 9.27
N ILE A 55 -30.62 39.82 9.41
CA ILE A 55 -30.02 40.29 10.66
C ILE A 55 -30.58 41.68 11.03
N GLU A 56 -30.73 42.56 10.03
CA GLU A 56 -31.32 43.88 10.22
C GLU A 56 -32.78 43.81 10.64
N SER A 57 -33.61 43.00 9.99
CA SER A 57 -35.02 42.89 10.36
C SER A 57 -35.23 42.25 11.74
N ALA A 58 -34.39 41.33 12.12
CA ALA A 58 -34.36 40.78 13.47
C ALA A 58 -33.94 41.85 14.50
N ALA A 59 -32.97 42.70 14.17
CA ALA A 59 -32.58 43.81 15.04
C ALA A 59 -33.69 44.85 15.20
N LYS A 60 -34.43 45.20 14.14
CA LYS A 60 -35.63 46.06 14.21
C LYS A 60 -36.67 45.52 15.20
N LEU A 61 -36.88 44.20 15.20
CA LEU A 61 -37.80 43.57 16.15
C LEU A 61 -37.28 43.52 17.58
N TYR A 62 -35.96 43.27 17.75
CA TYR A 62 -35.34 43.13 19.06
C TYR A 62 -35.26 44.46 19.83
N TYR A 63 -34.86 45.54 19.14
CA TYR A 63 -34.69 46.85 19.75
C TYR A 63 -35.94 47.74 19.67
N GLY A 64 -36.93 47.37 18.83
CA GLY A 64 -38.18 48.13 18.68
C GLY A 64 -37.94 49.60 18.29
N GLU A 65 -38.67 50.52 18.96
CA GLU A 65 -38.56 51.99 18.72
C GLU A 65 -37.16 52.57 18.98
N GLY A 66 -36.30 51.84 19.71
CA GLY A 66 -34.90 52.22 19.97
C GLY A 66 -33.91 51.80 18.88
N PHE A 67 -34.36 51.16 17.80
CA PHE A 67 -33.47 50.68 16.76
C PHE A 67 -32.76 51.82 16.01
N SER A 68 -31.45 51.72 15.95
CA SER A 68 -30.64 52.45 14.99
C SER A 68 -29.50 51.54 14.51
N ILE A 69 -29.16 51.59 13.24
CA ILE A 69 -28.09 50.77 12.66
C ILE A 69 -26.76 50.99 13.39
N THR A 70 -26.46 52.26 13.70
CA THR A 70 -25.22 52.62 14.40
C THR A 70 -25.16 52.08 15.83
N GLY A 71 -26.33 52.10 16.53
CA GLY A 71 -26.41 51.59 17.91
C GLY A 71 -26.35 50.05 17.98
N ALA A 72 -26.92 49.36 17.00
CA ALA A 72 -26.96 47.91 16.95
C ALA A 72 -25.80 47.28 16.16
N TYR A 73 -24.89 48.08 15.62
CA TYR A 73 -23.84 47.60 14.71
C TYR A 73 -22.95 46.50 15.34
N GLY A 74 -22.53 46.71 16.59
CA GLY A 74 -21.69 45.74 17.30
C GLY A 74 -22.39 44.39 17.45
N ASP A 75 -23.62 44.39 17.93
CA ASP A 75 -24.39 43.14 18.15
C ASP A 75 -24.73 42.44 16.84
N MET A 76 -25.03 43.19 15.78
CA MET A 76 -25.27 42.65 14.44
C MET A 76 -24.01 42.01 13.84
N SER A 77 -22.82 42.59 14.08
CA SER A 77 -21.54 42.06 13.63
C SER A 77 -21.22 40.74 14.37
N VAL A 78 -21.33 40.71 15.68
CA VAL A 78 -21.15 39.53 16.51
C VAL A 78 -22.14 38.44 16.12
N CYS A 79 -23.40 38.79 15.89
CA CYS A 79 -24.41 37.83 15.44
C CYS A 79 -24.04 37.17 14.09
N LEU A 80 -23.55 37.94 13.14
CA LEU A 80 -23.13 37.43 11.84
C LEU A 80 -21.98 36.43 12.02
N GLU A 81 -20.97 36.79 12.79
CA GLU A 81 -19.81 35.90 13.06
C GLU A 81 -20.22 34.63 13.80
N GLN A 82 -21.09 34.73 14.81
CA GLN A 82 -21.53 33.56 15.59
C GLN A 82 -22.48 32.63 14.85
N LEU A 83 -23.33 33.13 13.94
CA LEU A 83 -24.27 32.30 13.16
C LEU A 83 -23.65 31.68 11.92
N LEU A 84 -22.56 32.23 11.39
CA LEU A 84 -21.93 31.80 10.17
C LEU A 84 -21.54 30.30 10.20
N PRO A 85 -20.89 29.75 11.25
CA PRO A 85 -20.48 28.35 11.32
C PRO A 85 -21.66 27.38 11.35
N VAL A 86 -22.81 27.82 11.85
CA VAL A 86 -23.95 26.92 12.12
C VAL A 86 -25.00 26.96 11.03
N LEU A 87 -25.21 28.10 10.39
CA LEU A 87 -26.30 28.31 9.43
C LEU A 87 -25.87 28.41 7.96
N HIS A 88 -24.57 28.35 7.64
CA HIS A 88 -24.10 28.54 6.27
C HIS A 88 -24.63 29.82 5.60
N LEU A 89 -24.53 30.91 6.30
CA LEU A 89 -25.09 32.19 5.81
C LEU A 89 -24.37 32.65 4.53
N GLN A 90 -25.15 32.99 3.52
CA GLN A 90 -24.62 33.67 2.34
C GLN A 90 -24.51 35.17 2.62
N VAL A 91 -23.32 35.59 3.06
CA VAL A 91 -23.04 36.99 3.37
C VAL A 91 -22.95 37.81 2.08
N ARG A 92 -23.64 38.93 2.02
CA ARG A 92 -23.52 39.91 0.93
C ARG A 92 -22.51 40.97 1.32
N ASP A 93 -21.34 40.99 0.69
CA ASP A 93 -20.24 41.92 1.03
C ASP A 93 -20.65 43.40 1.05
N ALA A 94 -21.56 43.79 0.14
CA ALA A 94 -22.05 45.17 0.07
C ALA A 94 -23.09 45.53 1.16
N MET A 95 -23.79 44.52 1.72
CA MET A 95 -24.85 44.73 2.73
C MET A 95 -24.86 43.53 3.71
N PRO A 96 -23.88 43.41 4.60
CA PRO A 96 -23.74 42.24 5.46
C PRO A 96 -24.96 41.98 6.36
N PHE A 97 -25.65 43.00 6.81
CA PHE A 97 -26.81 42.86 7.69
C PHE A 97 -28.12 42.54 6.94
N SER A 98 -28.13 42.63 5.60
CA SER A 98 -29.21 42.10 4.78
C SER A 98 -29.10 40.55 4.57
N THR A 99 -28.12 39.93 5.21
CA THR A 99 -27.95 38.47 5.20
C THR A 99 -29.16 37.80 5.80
N VAL A 100 -29.71 36.85 5.05
CA VAL A 100 -30.92 36.08 5.43
C VAL A 100 -30.56 34.99 6.42
N ILE A 101 -31.29 34.95 7.53
CA ILE A 101 -31.16 33.90 8.54
C ILE A 101 -32.10 32.75 8.16
N SER A 102 -31.55 31.77 7.46
CA SER A 102 -32.29 30.59 6.98
C SER A 102 -31.67 29.31 7.53
N PRO A 103 -32.19 28.75 8.62
CA PRO A 103 -31.80 27.45 9.09
C PRO A 103 -32.15 26.38 8.04
N ASP A 104 -31.21 25.55 7.71
CA ASP A 104 -31.46 24.41 6.81
C ASP A 104 -32.24 23.26 7.52
N LYS A 105 -32.68 22.29 6.73
CA LYS A 105 -33.43 21.16 7.25
C LYS A 105 -32.67 20.40 8.33
N ARG A 106 -31.34 20.28 8.20
CA ARG A 106 -30.50 19.58 9.17
C ARG A 106 -30.49 20.24 10.54
N MET A 107 -30.42 21.56 10.55
CA MET A 107 -30.48 22.37 11.79
C MET A 107 -31.86 22.23 12.45
N ILE A 108 -32.91 22.32 11.65
CA ILE A 108 -34.29 22.19 12.13
C ILE A 108 -34.50 20.76 12.71
N ASP A 109 -34.13 19.72 12.00
CA ASP A 109 -34.23 18.34 12.47
C ASP A 109 -33.47 18.12 13.78
N PHE A 110 -32.26 18.69 13.92
CA PHE A 110 -31.46 18.63 15.14
C PHE A 110 -32.18 19.31 16.31
N LEU A 111 -32.65 20.50 16.12
CA LEU A 111 -33.33 21.31 17.17
C LEU A 111 -34.64 20.69 17.66
N PHE A 112 -35.32 19.95 16.78
CA PHE A 112 -36.53 19.21 17.14
C PHE A 112 -36.25 17.76 17.62
N GLY A 113 -34.97 17.43 17.87
CA GLY A 113 -34.58 16.09 18.36
C GLY A 113 -34.80 14.96 17.37
N ARG A 114 -35.01 15.29 16.10
CA ARG A 114 -35.17 14.31 15.02
C ARG A 114 -33.80 13.99 14.43
N HIS A 115 -33.37 12.73 14.57
CA HIS A 115 -32.11 12.24 14.00
C HIS A 115 -30.86 13.05 14.44
N PRO A 116 -30.53 13.11 15.74
CA PRO A 116 -29.40 13.92 16.24
C PRO A 116 -28.02 13.50 15.68
N LEU A 117 -27.94 12.32 15.06
CA LEU A 117 -26.70 11.76 14.47
C LEU A 117 -26.74 11.63 12.95
N ARG A 118 -27.71 12.23 12.27
CA ARG A 118 -27.81 12.15 10.81
C ARG A 118 -26.86 13.15 10.18
N LEU A 119 -25.85 12.62 9.47
CA LEU A 119 -24.93 13.45 8.68
C LEU A 119 -25.69 14.17 7.55
N ASP A 120 -25.17 15.35 7.14
CA ASP A 120 -25.73 16.11 6.03
C ASP A 120 -25.86 15.26 4.76
N GLU A 121 -27.05 15.17 4.18
CA GLU A 121 -27.35 14.32 3.03
C GLU A 121 -26.53 14.68 1.79
N THR A 122 -26.19 15.96 1.64
CA THR A 122 -25.42 16.47 0.49
C THR A 122 -23.99 15.96 0.51
N TYR A 123 -23.40 15.88 1.70
CA TYR A 123 -21.99 15.56 1.88
C TYR A 123 -21.76 14.18 2.50
N VAL A 124 -22.82 13.41 2.81
CA VAL A 124 -22.73 12.08 3.44
C VAL A 124 -21.83 11.11 2.68
N ARG A 125 -21.69 11.26 1.36
CA ARG A 125 -20.76 10.45 0.54
C ARG A 125 -19.29 10.62 0.90
N PHE A 126 -18.92 11.71 1.55
CA PHE A 126 -17.56 12.00 2.00
C PHE A 126 -17.40 11.79 3.50
N MET A 127 -18.49 11.83 4.27
CA MET A 127 -18.51 11.77 5.72
C MET A 127 -18.93 10.41 6.21
N LYS A 128 -18.34 9.95 7.31
CA LYS A 128 -18.73 8.73 8.00
C LYS A 128 -18.59 8.94 9.50
N LEU A 129 -19.57 8.50 10.27
CA LEU A 129 -19.41 8.38 11.71
C LEU A 129 -18.36 7.31 12.00
N LEU A 130 -17.31 7.66 12.73
CA LEU A 130 -16.21 6.76 13.03
C LEU A 130 -16.47 5.95 14.32
N THR A 131 -17.24 6.51 15.25
CA THR A 131 -17.59 5.89 16.52
C THR A 131 -19.07 5.54 16.54
N GLU A 132 -19.41 4.25 16.62
CA GLU A 132 -20.77 3.75 16.83
C GLU A 132 -20.90 3.30 18.28
N GLU A 133 -22.04 3.58 18.92
CA GLU A 133 -22.25 3.35 20.36
C GLU A 133 -22.22 1.86 20.75
N GLU A 134 -22.65 0.97 19.84
CA GLU A 134 -22.78 -0.47 20.09
C GLU A 134 -21.59 -1.30 19.57
N GLU A 135 -20.61 -0.69 18.91
CA GLU A 135 -19.51 -1.44 18.30
C GLU A 135 -18.55 -2.00 19.37
N ARG A 136 -18.39 -3.31 19.40
CA ARG A 136 -17.38 -3.96 20.22
C ARG A 136 -16.02 -3.83 19.56
N LEU A 137 -15.13 -3.03 20.15
CA LEU A 137 -13.76 -2.90 19.67
C LEU A 137 -12.92 -4.10 20.14
N ASP A 138 -12.05 -4.60 19.25
CA ASP A 138 -11.02 -5.57 19.63
C ASP A 138 -10.03 -4.93 20.64
N PRO A 139 -9.33 -5.73 21.44
CA PRO A 139 -8.28 -5.22 22.31
C PRO A 139 -7.09 -4.67 21.50
N ILE A 140 -6.37 -3.72 22.07
CA ILE A 140 -5.11 -3.21 21.51
C ILE A 140 -4.03 -4.25 21.77
N LEU A 141 -3.54 -4.91 20.70
CA LEU A 141 -2.57 -5.99 20.75
C LEU A 141 -1.18 -5.55 20.30
N ALA A 142 -1.09 -4.41 19.61
CA ALA A 142 0.16 -3.88 19.07
C ALA A 142 0.21 -2.38 19.26
N ASN A 143 1.43 -1.82 19.35
CA ASN A 143 1.66 -0.38 19.46
C ASN A 143 0.91 0.28 20.66
N GLN A 144 0.83 -0.38 21.80
CA GLN A 144 0.06 0.07 22.97
C GLN A 144 0.44 1.47 23.44
N GLY A 145 1.72 1.84 23.42
CA GLY A 145 2.21 3.16 23.83
C GLY A 145 1.67 4.34 23.02
N VAL A 146 1.06 4.10 21.85
CA VAL A 146 0.46 5.17 21.04
C VAL A 146 -0.75 5.79 21.71
N LEU A 147 -1.59 4.98 22.37
CA LEU A 147 -2.76 5.49 23.10
C LEU A 147 -2.33 6.32 24.31
N ASP A 148 -1.33 5.87 25.05
CA ASP A 148 -0.79 6.59 26.21
C ASP A 148 -0.20 7.95 25.79
N ALA A 149 0.58 7.97 24.69
CA ALA A 149 1.12 9.21 24.13
C ALA A 149 0.02 10.20 23.73
N MET A 150 -1.08 9.70 23.13
CA MET A 150 -2.23 10.52 22.83
C MET A 150 -2.86 11.17 24.06
N GLU A 151 -3.08 10.38 25.10
CA GLU A 151 -3.73 10.85 26.31
C GLU A 151 -2.91 11.91 27.03
N ILE A 152 -1.60 11.73 27.09
CA ILE A 152 -0.67 12.71 27.64
C ILE A 152 -0.76 14.02 26.85
N SER A 153 -0.57 13.94 25.52
CA SER A 153 -0.62 15.15 24.67
C SER A 153 -1.97 15.84 24.69
N TYR A 154 -3.07 15.10 24.78
CA TYR A 154 -4.41 15.67 24.91
C TYR A 154 -4.60 16.38 26.26
N GLY A 155 -4.06 15.78 27.35
CA GLY A 155 -4.03 16.41 28.67
C GLY A 155 -3.23 17.71 28.71
N ASP A 156 -2.19 17.82 27.87
CA ASP A 156 -1.36 19.03 27.69
C ASP A 156 -2.02 20.08 26.79
N GLY A 157 -3.23 19.81 26.27
CA GLY A 157 -3.99 20.75 25.44
C GLY A 157 -3.75 20.67 23.95
N VAL A 158 -3.00 19.65 23.45
CA VAL A 158 -2.80 19.46 22.00
C VAL A 158 -4.12 19.09 21.34
N GLY A 159 -4.50 19.87 20.32
CA GLY A 159 -5.75 19.72 19.58
C GLY A 159 -5.62 19.08 18.20
N ILE A 160 -4.41 18.72 17.74
CA ILE A 160 -4.17 18.08 16.44
C ILE A 160 -3.28 16.84 16.62
N PHE A 161 -3.77 15.70 16.11
CA PHE A 161 -3.03 14.43 16.11
C PHE A 161 -2.86 13.92 14.70
N SER A 162 -1.61 13.71 14.27
CA SER A 162 -1.28 13.23 12.92
C SER A 162 -0.85 11.77 12.98
N TYR A 163 -1.70 10.88 12.45
CA TYR A 163 -1.42 9.45 12.36
C TYR A 163 -0.89 9.07 10.99
N TYR A 164 0.23 8.36 10.98
CA TYR A 164 0.73 7.77 9.75
C TYR A 164 1.21 6.33 9.97
N GLY A 165 1.23 5.55 8.90
CA GLY A 165 1.61 4.14 8.91
C GLY A 165 0.92 3.35 7.81
N ASP A 166 1.37 2.10 7.65
CA ASP A 166 0.91 1.22 6.60
C ASP A 166 -0.59 0.89 6.66
N GLU A 167 -1.12 0.40 5.56
CA GLU A 167 -2.49 -0.09 5.48
C GLU A 167 -2.74 -1.20 6.50
N GLY A 168 -3.85 -1.08 7.23
CA GLY A 168 -4.20 -2.04 8.29
C GLY A 168 -3.46 -1.84 9.61
N SER A 169 -2.60 -0.80 9.77
CA SER A 169 -1.90 -0.50 11.04
C SER A 169 -2.82 -0.11 12.18
N GLY A 170 -4.09 0.24 11.90
CA GLY A 170 -5.07 0.56 12.93
C GLY A 170 -5.23 2.05 13.22
N ARG A 171 -4.79 2.96 12.34
CA ARG A 171 -4.88 4.42 12.56
C ARG A 171 -6.24 4.87 13.09
N LYS A 172 -7.32 4.50 12.40
CA LYS A 172 -8.70 4.80 12.86
C LYS A 172 -9.14 3.97 14.07
N PHE A 173 -8.53 2.83 14.28
CA PHE A 173 -8.79 1.99 15.44
C PHE A 173 -8.32 2.65 16.74
N PHE A 174 -7.13 3.26 16.75
CA PHE A 174 -6.64 4.03 17.90
C PHE A 174 -7.50 5.27 18.16
N ILE A 175 -7.93 5.99 17.12
CA ILE A 175 -8.86 7.13 17.26
C ILE A 175 -10.16 6.68 17.92
N ARG A 176 -10.74 5.52 17.52
CA ARG A 176 -11.96 4.97 18.14
C ARG A 176 -11.75 4.63 19.61
N HIS A 177 -10.63 3.99 19.96
CA HIS A 177 -10.31 3.66 21.37
C HIS A 177 -10.18 4.92 22.20
N PHE A 178 -9.45 5.92 21.70
CA PHE A 178 -9.27 7.20 22.37
C PHE A 178 -10.63 7.90 22.56
N CYS A 179 -11.40 8.06 21.49
CA CYS A 179 -12.71 8.71 21.56
C CYS A 179 -13.64 8.03 22.56
N ARG A 180 -13.69 6.69 22.57
CA ARG A 180 -14.48 5.92 23.53
C ARG A 180 -14.06 6.18 24.96
N LYS A 181 -12.74 6.19 25.23
CA LYS A 181 -12.20 6.43 26.58
C LYS A 181 -12.50 7.85 27.07
N GLN A 182 -12.48 8.84 26.16
CA GLN A 182 -12.78 10.25 26.46
C GLN A 182 -14.28 10.59 26.37
N GLY A 183 -15.16 9.64 26.02
CA GLY A 183 -16.59 9.90 25.82
C GLY A 183 -16.88 10.79 24.60
N LEU A 184 -15.96 10.87 23.63
CA LEU A 184 -16.07 11.68 22.43
C LEU A 184 -16.66 10.88 21.27
N ARG A 185 -17.31 11.60 20.34
CA ARG A 185 -17.68 11.08 19.03
C ARG A 185 -16.69 11.56 17.98
N ALA A 186 -16.56 10.83 16.87
CA ALA A 186 -15.67 11.22 15.79
C ALA A 186 -16.37 11.10 14.43
N ILE A 187 -16.27 12.15 13.63
CA ILE A 187 -16.72 12.18 12.24
C ILE A 187 -15.49 12.09 11.34
N SER A 188 -15.45 11.09 10.46
CA SER A 188 -14.38 10.94 9.48
C SER A 188 -14.82 11.50 8.14
N ILE A 189 -13.96 12.30 7.52
CA ILE A 189 -14.13 12.82 6.16
C ILE A 189 -13.04 12.25 5.24
N ASN A 190 -13.43 11.66 4.10
CA ASN A 190 -12.49 11.15 3.11
C ASN A 190 -11.94 12.29 2.24
N CYS A 191 -10.76 12.78 2.59
CA CYS A 191 -10.12 13.92 1.93
C CYS A 191 -9.70 13.58 0.49
N LYS A 192 -9.25 12.36 0.20
CA LYS A 192 -8.90 11.93 -1.16
C LYS A 192 -10.06 12.06 -2.14
N LYS A 193 -11.28 11.76 -1.69
CA LYS A 193 -12.49 11.92 -2.52
C LYS A 193 -12.96 13.37 -2.58
N LEU A 194 -12.76 14.14 -1.51
CA LEU A 194 -13.22 15.52 -1.42
C LEU A 194 -12.30 16.50 -2.17
N PHE A 195 -11.00 16.38 -2.04
CA PHE A 195 -10.01 17.33 -2.59
C PHE A 195 -9.85 17.27 -4.13
N VAL A 196 -10.60 16.40 -4.79
CA VAL A 196 -10.73 16.40 -6.26
C VAL A 196 -11.56 17.59 -6.77
N TYR A 197 -12.50 18.09 -5.95
CA TYR A 197 -13.39 19.17 -6.31
C TYR A 197 -12.70 20.55 -6.22
N ASP A 198 -13.39 21.58 -6.70
CA ASP A 198 -12.91 22.96 -6.62
C ASP A 198 -12.94 23.50 -5.18
N PHE A 199 -12.28 24.65 -5.00
CA PHE A 199 -12.13 25.26 -3.67
C PHE A 199 -13.47 25.61 -3.03
N SER A 200 -14.44 26.12 -3.80
CA SER A 200 -15.75 26.52 -3.28
C SER A 200 -16.54 25.33 -2.75
N PHE A 201 -16.52 24.21 -3.48
CA PHE A 201 -17.20 22.98 -3.03
C PHE A 201 -16.54 22.39 -1.78
N VAL A 202 -15.18 22.36 -1.75
CA VAL A 202 -14.44 21.88 -0.58
C VAL A 202 -14.70 22.75 0.64
N ASP A 203 -14.74 24.08 0.46
CA ASP A 203 -15.07 25.03 1.51
C ASP A 203 -16.44 24.77 2.13
N GLN A 204 -17.46 24.61 1.30
CA GLN A 204 -18.83 24.29 1.76
C GLN A 204 -18.90 22.93 2.47
N ALA A 205 -18.20 21.91 1.96
CA ALA A 205 -18.16 20.60 2.61
C ALA A 205 -17.47 20.65 3.97
N LEU A 206 -16.37 21.40 4.10
CA LEU A 206 -15.68 21.60 5.37
C LEU A 206 -16.55 22.36 6.38
N TRP A 207 -17.31 23.38 5.93
CA TRP A 207 -18.31 24.04 6.78
C TRP A 207 -19.38 23.07 7.28
N ALA A 208 -19.90 22.19 6.41
CA ALA A 208 -20.86 21.18 6.83
C ALA A 208 -20.29 20.23 7.88
N VAL A 209 -19.01 19.80 7.74
CA VAL A 209 -18.32 19.00 8.74
C VAL A 209 -18.16 19.74 10.06
N THR A 210 -17.69 20.98 10.01
CA THR A 210 -17.50 21.84 11.18
C THR A 210 -18.80 21.98 11.96
N ARG A 211 -19.90 22.29 11.25
CA ARG A 211 -21.23 22.36 11.83
C ARG A 211 -21.65 21.05 12.53
N GLU A 212 -21.48 19.91 11.86
CA GLU A 212 -21.82 18.63 12.46
C GLU A 212 -20.97 18.34 13.72
N CYS A 213 -19.68 18.67 13.70
CA CYS A 213 -18.83 18.56 14.87
C CYS A 213 -19.31 19.45 16.03
N ILE A 214 -19.69 20.70 15.75
CA ILE A 214 -20.24 21.62 16.75
C ILE A 214 -21.55 21.07 17.33
N LEU A 215 -22.52 20.71 16.47
CA LEU A 215 -23.83 20.22 16.90
C LEU A 215 -23.75 18.95 17.75
N THR A 216 -22.88 18.03 17.36
CA THR A 216 -22.77 16.70 18.02
C THR A 216 -21.72 16.62 19.11
N GLY A 217 -20.85 17.64 19.26
CA GLY A 217 -19.68 17.61 20.12
C GLY A 217 -18.63 16.58 19.65
N ALA A 218 -18.61 16.29 18.35
CA ALA A 218 -17.69 15.31 17.77
C ALA A 218 -16.36 15.96 17.39
N CYS A 219 -15.29 15.16 17.45
CA CYS A 219 -14.01 15.48 16.84
C CYS A 219 -14.02 15.15 15.34
N CYS A 220 -13.11 15.73 14.58
CA CYS A 220 -12.98 15.56 13.14
C CYS A 220 -11.77 14.68 12.79
N CYS A 221 -11.97 13.69 11.93
CA CYS A 221 -10.90 12.86 11.38
C CYS A 221 -10.77 13.11 9.87
N LEU A 222 -9.71 13.83 9.46
CA LEU A 222 -9.32 14.02 8.07
C LEU A 222 -8.61 12.76 7.57
N ASP A 223 -9.33 11.93 6.84
CA ASP A 223 -8.92 10.57 6.47
C ASP A 223 -8.42 10.50 5.02
N ASP A 224 -7.54 9.52 4.77
CA ASP A 224 -6.99 9.22 3.44
C ASP A 224 -6.27 10.43 2.79
N LEU A 225 -5.44 11.08 3.59
CA LEU A 225 -4.64 12.21 3.17
C LEU A 225 -3.48 11.73 2.30
N VAL A 226 -3.55 12.06 1.03
CA VAL A 226 -2.53 11.74 0.01
C VAL A 226 -2.44 12.90 -0.97
N TYR A 227 -1.22 13.31 -1.31
CA TYR A 227 -0.98 14.28 -2.36
C TYR A 227 0.18 13.85 -3.27
N ARG A 228 0.17 14.34 -4.51
CA ARG A 228 1.30 14.26 -5.43
C ARG A 228 2.10 15.55 -5.32
N GLU A 229 3.40 15.49 -5.57
CA GLU A 229 4.26 16.68 -5.47
C GLU A 229 3.78 17.83 -6.37
N GLU A 230 3.22 17.48 -7.54
CA GLU A 230 2.66 18.43 -8.50
C GLU A 230 1.40 19.15 -7.99
N GLU A 231 0.70 18.57 -7.01
CA GLU A 231 -0.55 19.09 -6.42
C GLU A 231 -0.33 19.61 -4.99
N LYS A 232 0.92 19.72 -4.55
CA LYS A 232 1.29 20.05 -3.16
C LYS A 232 0.64 21.35 -2.69
N ASP A 233 0.75 22.42 -3.48
CA ASP A 233 0.22 23.74 -3.10
C ASP A 233 -1.30 23.73 -2.95
N LYS A 234 -2.00 23.04 -3.86
CA LYS A 234 -3.45 22.86 -3.80
C LYS A 234 -3.86 22.08 -2.56
N PHE A 235 -3.16 20.98 -2.28
CA PHE A 235 -3.42 20.16 -1.11
C PHE A 235 -3.19 20.94 0.19
N PHE A 236 -2.10 21.71 0.27
CA PHE A 236 -1.79 22.53 1.44
C PHE A 236 -2.83 23.64 1.65
N GLY A 237 -3.32 24.27 0.58
CA GLY A 237 -4.41 25.23 0.66
C GLY A 237 -5.70 24.62 1.23
N TYR A 238 -6.03 23.40 0.87
CA TYR A 238 -7.19 22.69 1.46
C TYR A 238 -6.98 22.29 2.92
N MET A 239 -5.76 21.90 3.29
CA MET A 239 -5.44 21.57 4.68
C MET A 239 -5.46 22.81 5.59
N ASP A 240 -4.89 23.92 5.13
CA ASP A 240 -4.95 25.20 5.85
C ASP A 240 -6.40 25.65 6.09
N LEU A 241 -7.24 25.57 5.04
CA LEU A 241 -8.67 25.85 5.15
C LEU A 241 -9.37 24.93 6.17
N ALA A 242 -9.04 23.61 6.15
CA ALA A 242 -9.64 22.65 7.07
C ALA A 242 -9.21 22.92 8.52
N PHE A 243 -7.91 23.19 8.75
CA PHE A 243 -7.40 23.48 10.09
C PHE A 243 -7.97 24.78 10.64
N SER A 244 -7.98 25.86 9.85
CA SER A 244 -8.59 27.13 10.26
C SER A 244 -10.02 26.93 10.73
N LYS A 245 -10.89 26.34 9.88
CA LYS A 245 -12.32 26.15 10.24
C LYS A 245 -12.53 25.26 11.47
N LEU A 246 -11.79 24.18 11.60
CA LEU A 246 -11.99 23.24 12.70
C LEU A 246 -11.42 23.77 14.01
N LYS A 247 -10.26 24.40 13.99
CA LYS A 247 -9.57 24.90 15.18
C LYS A 247 -10.20 26.18 15.72
N ASP A 248 -10.65 27.09 14.86
CA ASP A 248 -11.34 28.34 15.29
C ASP A 248 -12.58 28.05 16.16
N HIS A 249 -13.12 26.81 16.04
CA HIS A 249 -14.24 26.34 16.85
C HIS A 249 -13.85 25.31 17.92
N GLY A 250 -12.56 25.18 18.25
CA GLY A 250 -12.06 24.27 19.29
C GLY A 250 -12.27 22.79 19.02
N ILE A 251 -12.44 22.39 17.76
CA ILE A 251 -12.67 21.01 17.40
C ILE A 251 -11.34 20.25 17.40
N LEU A 252 -11.31 19.11 18.10
CA LEU A 252 -10.19 18.18 18.08
C LEU A 252 -10.05 17.53 16.71
N VAL A 253 -8.85 17.59 16.11
CA VAL A 253 -8.59 17.13 14.74
C VAL A 253 -7.63 15.95 14.72
N PHE A 254 -8.00 14.90 14.00
CA PHE A 254 -7.14 13.77 13.66
C PHE A 254 -6.84 13.81 12.16
N THR A 255 -5.57 13.68 11.78
CA THR A 255 -5.19 13.46 10.38
C THR A 255 -4.71 12.03 10.20
N VAL A 256 -5.09 11.39 9.10
CA VAL A 256 -4.77 9.99 8.79
C VAL A 256 -4.16 9.88 7.40
N SER A 257 -2.90 9.45 7.32
CA SER A 257 -2.14 9.28 6.08
C SER A 257 -1.38 7.96 6.06
N ARG A 258 -0.87 7.53 4.90
CA ARG A 258 0.05 6.38 4.82
C ARG A 258 1.48 6.79 5.17
N GLU A 259 1.90 7.94 4.67
CA GLU A 259 3.23 8.50 4.86
C GLU A 259 3.16 9.69 5.81
N LYS A 260 4.30 10.02 6.41
CA LYS A 260 4.41 11.20 7.27
C LYS A 260 4.12 12.47 6.46
N LEU A 261 3.23 13.30 6.97
CA LEU A 261 2.88 14.59 6.38
C LEU A 261 3.83 15.70 6.89
N SER A 262 4.09 16.69 6.05
CA SER A 262 4.83 17.90 6.44
C SER A 262 3.95 18.84 7.28
N MET A 263 3.51 18.40 8.46
CA MET A 263 2.53 19.13 9.29
C MET A 263 2.93 20.58 9.58
N ARG A 264 4.22 20.85 9.78
CA ARG A 264 4.74 22.22 10.03
C ARG A 264 4.55 23.18 8.86
N GLU A 265 4.37 22.67 7.65
CA GLU A 265 4.08 23.49 6.47
C GLU A 265 2.57 23.73 6.31
N MET A 266 1.72 22.95 7.00
CA MET A 266 0.26 22.99 6.88
C MET A 266 -0.44 23.71 8.03
N THR A 267 0.21 23.80 9.20
CA THR A 267 -0.38 24.47 10.37
C THR A 267 0.70 25.07 11.26
N LYS A 268 0.34 26.18 11.92
CA LYS A 268 1.15 26.81 12.97
C LYS A 268 0.80 26.32 14.38
N GLU A 269 -0.30 25.56 14.47
CA GLU A 269 -0.77 25.00 15.73
C GLU A 269 0.13 23.88 16.26
N GLU A 270 0.07 23.65 17.57
CA GLU A 270 0.73 22.50 18.17
C GLU A 270 0.05 21.19 17.75
N PHE A 271 0.85 20.20 17.41
CA PHE A 271 0.38 18.89 16.98
C PHE A 271 1.28 17.77 17.51
N THR A 272 0.70 16.58 17.64
CA THR A 272 1.44 15.36 17.96
C THR A 272 1.44 14.42 16.76
N GLU A 273 2.63 14.00 16.32
CA GLU A 273 2.79 12.98 15.26
C GLU A 273 2.90 11.59 15.88
N LEU A 274 2.08 10.67 15.39
CA LEU A 274 1.96 9.31 15.89
C LEU A 274 2.19 8.32 14.77
N GLU A 275 3.38 7.74 14.76
CA GLU A 275 3.73 6.65 13.85
C GLU A 275 3.11 5.34 14.34
N LEU A 276 2.54 4.57 13.41
CA LEU A 276 2.10 3.21 13.65
C LEU A 276 3.00 2.25 12.88
N PRO A 277 4.15 1.87 13.45
CA PRO A 277 5.08 0.96 12.79
C PRO A 277 4.49 -0.43 12.63
N THR A 278 5.12 -1.23 11.76
CA THR A 278 4.80 -2.66 11.67
C THR A 278 5.07 -3.33 13.02
N PRO A 279 4.11 -4.08 13.57
CA PRO A 279 4.24 -4.71 14.88
C PRO A 279 5.46 -5.64 14.98
N SER A 280 6.03 -5.78 16.17
CA SER A 280 7.09 -6.75 16.49
C SER A 280 6.62 -8.20 16.25
N ASN A 281 7.55 -9.16 16.23
CA ASN A 281 7.20 -10.58 16.06
C ASN A 281 6.22 -11.06 17.12
N GLN A 282 6.41 -10.65 18.38
CA GLN A 282 5.54 -11.04 19.49
C GLN A 282 4.14 -10.44 19.33
N GLU A 283 4.04 -9.15 19.04
CA GLU A 283 2.74 -8.48 18.83
C GLU A 283 1.99 -9.08 17.62
N ARG A 284 2.71 -9.47 16.55
CA ARG A 284 2.08 -10.16 15.41
C ARG A 284 1.57 -11.54 15.79
N GLU A 285 2.35 -12.31 16.58
CA GLU A 285 1.91 -13.60 17.09
C GLU A 285 0.64 -13.45 17.93
N ASP A 286 0.59 -12.45 18.82
CA ASP A 286 -0.59 -12.16 19.64
C ASP A 286 -1.79 -11.77 18.77
N CYS A 287 -1.58 -10.97 17.72
CA CYS A 287 -2.62 -10.66 16.72
C CYS A 287 -3.13 -11.92 16.00
N TRP A 288 -2.22 -12.80 15.53
CA TRP A 288 -2.60 -14.06 14.89
C TRP A 288 -3.42 -14.93 15.85
N ARG A 289 -2.95 -15.13 17.08
CA ARG A 289 -3.65 -15.90 18.12
C ARG A 289 -5.03 -15.34 18.46
N HIS A 290 -5.15 -14.01 18.52
CA HIS A 290 -6.42 -13.37 18.84
C HIS A 290 -7.42 -13.48 17.71
N PHE A 291 -7.02 -13.10 16.50
CA PHE A 291 -7.94 -13.06 15.36
C PHE A 291 -8.29 -14.45 14.83
N SER A 292 -7.43 -15.45 15.01
CA SER A 292 -7.72 -16.84 14.62
C SER A 292 -8.79 -17.52 15.46
N LYS A 293 -9.13 -17.03 16.67
CA LYS A 293 -10.15 -17.62 17.55
C LYS A 293 -11.53 -17.77 16.89
N GLY A 294 -11.83 -16.97 15.87
CA GLY A 294 -13.07 -17.04 15.10
C GLY A 294 -13.04 -17.98 13.89
N TYR A 295 -11.91 -18.71 13.68
CA TYR A 295 -11.69 -19.55 12.51
C TYR A 295 -11.26 -20.97 12.92
N ALA A 296 -11.78 -21.97 12.23
CA ALA A 296 -11.35 -23.34 12.43
C ALA A 296 -10.08 -23.59 11.58
N LEU A 297 -8.92 -23.56 12.22
CA LEU A 297 -7.63 -23.88 11.59
C LEU A 297 -7.32 -25.38 11.72
N GLU A 298 -6.61 -25.97 10.76
CA GLU A 298 -6.04 -27.32 10.90
C GLU A 298 -4.84 -27.33 11.85
N ASP A 299 -4.51 -28.50 12.36
CA ASP A 299 -3.47 -28.68 13.39
C ASP A 299 -2.03 -28.47 12.84
N ASP A 300 -1.87 -28.44 11.51
CA ASP A 300 -0.62 -28.15 10.79
C ASP A 300 -0.29 -26.64 10.71
N VAL A 301 -1.19 -25.77 11.17
CA VAL A 301 -1.02 -24.31 11.12
C VAL A 301 -0.22 -23.84 12.32
N ASP A 302 1.02 -23.42 12.10
CA ASP A 302 1.85 -22.75 13.10
C ASP A 302 1.71 -21.22 13.01
N LEU A 303 1.09 -20.61 14.04
CA LEU A 303 0.89 -19.16 14.11
C LEU A 303 2.19 -18.39 14.35
N LEU A 304 3.20 -18.99 14.97
CA LEU A 304 4.53 -18.39 15.13
C LEU A 304 5.26 -18.32 13.77
N GLU A 305 5.14 -19.38 12.96
CA GLU A 305 5.62 -19.35 11.58
C GLU A 305 4.96 -18.23 10.79
N MET A 306 3.63 -18.11 10.89
CA MET A 306 2.88 -17.05 10.20
C MET A 306 3.34 -15.66 10.63
N ALA A 307 3.51 -15.41 11.93
CA ALA A 307 3.98 -14.13 12.46
C ALA A 307 5.41 -13.78 12.02
N THR A 308 6.27 -14.80 11.89
CA THR A 308 7.66 -14.61 11.47
C THR A 308 7.78 -14.39 9.97
N LYS A 309 7.00 -15.13 9.18
CA LYS A 309 7.05 -15.11 7.72
C LYS A 309 6.36 -13.89 7.12
N PHE A 310 5.22 -13.49 7.67
CA PHE A 310 4.42 -12.38 7.17
C PHE A 310 4.49 -11.17 8.12
N LEU A 311 5.19 -10.11 7.68
CA LEU A 311 5.32 -8.86 8.42
C LEU A 311 4.04 -8.01 8.28
N PHE A 312 2.91 -8.60 8.66
CA PHE A 312 1.60 -7.98 8.45
C PHE A 312 1.20 -7.06 9.61
N THR A 313 0.49 -6.01 9.25
CA THR A 313 -0.27 -5.20 10.19
C THR A 313 -1.50 -5.97 10.70
N PRO A 314 -2.06 -5.60 11.87
CA PRO A 314 -3.24 -6.30 12.43
C PRO A 314 -4.43 -6.39 11.46
N GLY A 315 -4.66 -5.34 10.67
CA GLY A 315 -5.71 -5.34 9.65
C GLY A 315 -5.45 -6.33 8.52
N LYS A 316 -4.21 -6.44 8.05
CA LYS A 316 -3.81 -7.44 7.03
C LYS A 316 -3.95 -8.86 7.55
N ILE A 317 -3.64 -9.13 8.83
CA ILE A 317 -3.85 -10.45 9.46
C ILE A 317 -5.33 -10.82 9.43
N LYS A 318 -6.22 -9.90 9.83
CA LYS A 318 -7.68 -10.10 9.75
C LYS A 318 -8.14 -10.41 8.33
N SER A 319 -7.68 -9.62 7.36
CA SER A 319 -8.02 -9.80 5.95
C SER A 319 -7.52 -11.14 5.40
N ALA A 320 -6.31 -11.56 5.76
CA ALA A 320 -5.73 -12.84 5.36
C ALA A 320 -6.56 -14.04 5.88
N LEU A 321 -6.96 -14.01 7.16
CA LEU A 321 -7.81 -15.04 7.76
C LEU A 321 -9.20 -15.10 7.08
N HIS A 322 -9.79 -13.93 6.81
CA HIS A 322 -11.07 -13.85 6.11
C HIS A 322 -10.98 -14.43 4.69
N GLN A 323 -9.93 -14.08 3.96
CA GLN A 323 -9.70 -14.58 2.61
C GLN A 323 -9.41 -16.09 2.60
N ALA A 324 -8.61 -16.58 3.54
CA ALA A 324 -8.34 -18.00 3.70
C ALA A 324 -9.60 -18.82 3.99
N ARG A 325 -10.51 -18.29 4.82
CA ARG A 325 -11.82 -18.89 5.06
C ARG A 325 -12.65 -18.98 3.79
N SER A 326 -12.64 -17.92 2.98
CA SER A 326 -13.36 -17.90 1.70
C SER A 326 -12.81 -18.96 0.73
N PHE A 327 -11.48 -19.12 0.66
CA PHE A 327 -10.86 -20.16 -0.15
C PHE A 327 -11.14 -21.57 0.37
N ALA A 328 -11.10 -21.80 1.69
CA ALA A 328 -11.45 -23.08 2.27
C ALA A 328 -12.92 -23.47 1.95
N ALA A 329 -13.82 -22.50 2.01
CA ALA A 329 -15.22 -22.73 1.64
C ALA A 329 -15.39 -23.09 0.14
N MET A 330 -14.64 -22.43 -0.76
CA MET A 330 -14.62 -22.80 -2.20
C MET A 330 -14.07 -24.21 -2.44
N GLU A 331 -13.13 -24.65 -1.61
CA GLU A 331 -12.54 -25.98 -1.64
C GLU A 331 -13.38 -27.03 -0.86
N GLN A 332 -14.54 -26.64 -0.35
CA GLN A 332 -15.44 -27.47 0.47
C GLN A 332 -14.78 -28.05 1.73
N LYS A 333 -13.86 -27.30 2.33
CA LYS A 333 -13.15 -27.67 3.56
C LYS A 333 -13.78 -26.97 4.76
N GLU A 334 -14.03 -27.71 5.84
CA GLU A 334 -14.59 -27.18 7.08
C GLU A 334 -13.52 -26.43 7.91
N ARG A 335 -12.26 -26.85 7.81
CA ARG A 335 -11.11 -26.25 8.48
C ARG A 335 -10.18 -25.61 7.45
N ILE A 336 -9.44 -24.62 7.86
CA ILE A 336 -8.49 -23.90 7.00
C ILE A 336 -7.13 -24.60 7.10
N PRO A 337 -6.66 -25.28 6.02
CA PRO A 337 -5.34 -25.87 5.98
C PRO A 337 -4.24 -24.81 5.91
N ARG A 338 -3.02 -25.18 6.30
CA ARG A 338 -1.83 -24.32 6.20
C ARG A 338 -1.67 -23.74 4.79
N ALA A 339 -1.77 -24.56 3.74
CA ALA A 339 -1.63 -24.10 2.35
C ALA A 339 -2.67 -23.04 1.96
N THR A 340 -3.92 -23.21 2.41
CA THR A 340 -5.00 -22.26 2.13
C THR A 340 -4.82 -20.95 2.92
N LEU A 341 -4.30 -21.02 4.16
CA LEU A 341 -3.95 -19.83 4.93
C LEU A 341 -2.81 -19.04 4.27
N PHE A 342 -1.77 -19.74 3.80
CA PHE A 342 -0.69 -19.12 3.03
C PHE A 342 -1.20 -18.43 1.76
N ARG A 343 -2.14 -19.06 1.05
CA ARG A 343 -2.79 -18.43 -0.10
C ARG A 343 -3.54 -17.16 0.29
N GLY A 344 -4.29 -17.18 1.40
CA GLY A 344 -4.97 -15.99 1.94
C GLY A 344 -3.99 -14.87 2.31
N CYS A 345 -2.83 -15.21 2.87
CA CYS A 345 -1.75 -14.25 3.13
C CYS A 345 -1.18 -13.67 1.83
N ASN A 346 -0.94 -14.50 0.83
CA ASN A 346 -0.38 -14.05 -0.45
C ASN A 346 -1.30 -13.05 -1.18
N GLU A 347 -2.63 -13.17 -1.03
CA GLU A 347 -3.57 -12.19 -1.57
C GLU A 347 -3.52 -10.82 -0.85
N GLN A 348 -3.00 -10.78 0.39
CA GLN A 348 -2.77 -9.53 1.11
C GLN A 348 -1.42 -8.88 0.76
N MET A 349 -0.62 -9.56 -0.04
CA MET A 349 0.61 -8.99 -0.58
C MET A 349 0.22 -7.88 -1.56
N SER A 350 0.90 -6.76 -1.45
CA SER A 350 0.45 -5.51 -2.04
C SER A 350 0.27 -5.60 -3.56
N SER A 351 -0.82 -5.05 -4.03
CA SER A 351 -1.08 -4.84 -5.47
C SER A 351 -0.01 -3.95 -6.14
N GLU A 352 0.72 -3.16 -5.36
CA GLU A 352 1.78 -2.27 -5.84
C GLU A 352 3.01 -3.06 -6.30
N LEU A 353 3.41 -4.12 -5.56
CA LEU A 353 4.50 -5.00 -5.98
C LEU A 353 4.15 -5.73 -7.28
N THR A 354 2.92 -6.23 -7.41
CA THR A 354 2.46 -6.97 -8.59
C THR A 354 2.32 -6.11 -9.85
N GLN A 355 2.25 -4.79 -9.73
CA GLN A 355 2.28 -3.87 -10.88
C GLN A 355 3.68 -3.80 -11.54
N LYS A 356 4.75 -3.90 -10.76
CA LYS A 356 6.15 -3.72 -11.20
C LYS A 356 6.95 -5.02 -11.23
N ALA A 357 6.45 -6.10 -10.61
CA ALA A 357 7.08 -7.40 -10.57
C ALA A 357 6.05 -8.52 -10.87
N THR A 358 6.51 -9.57 -11.52
CA THR A 358 5.68 -10.73 -11.85
C THR A 358 6.00 -11.88 -10.91
N LYS A 359 4.97 -12.42 -10.26
CA LYS A 359 5.12 -13.62 -9.43
C LYS A 359 5.47 -14.83 -10.30
N VAL A 360 6.53 -15.54 -9.96
CA VAL A 360 7.01 -16.76 -10.63
C VAL A 360 6.85 -17.93 -9.70
N LYS A 361 6.28 -19.04 -10.20
CA LYS A 361 6.22 -20.28 -9.41
C LYS A 361 7.62 -20.87 -9.30
N ALA A 362 8.09 -21.09 -8.10
CA ALA A 362 9.36 -21.74 -7.82
C ALA A 362 9.15 -23.28 -7.75
N ASN A 363 9.17 -23.93 -8.92
CA ASN A 363 8.88 -25.37 -9.04
C ASN A 363 10.13 -26.24 -9.11
N PHE A 364 11.34 -25.65 -9.15
CA PHE A 364 12.59 -26.36 -9.32
C PHE A 364 13.37 -26.41 -8.00
N GLY A 365 13.87 -27.63 -7.66
CA GLY A 365 14.78 -27.88 -6.56
C GLY A 365 16.23 -28.06 -7.05
N PHE A 366 17.14 -28.41 -6.13
CA PHE A 366 18.54 -28.68 -6.45
C PHE A 366 18.72 -29.92 -7.34
N GLU A 367 17.76 -30.82 -7.40
CA GLU A 367 17.75 -32.02 -8.26
C GLU A 367 17.48 -31.70 -9.73
N ASP A 368 16.87 -30.56 -10.02
CA ASP A 368 16.48 -30.16 -11.38
C ASP A 368 17.56 -29.34 -12.09
N ILE A 369 18.50 -28.78 -11.34
CA ILE A 369 19.54 -27.90 -11.89
C ILE A 369 20.90 -28.58 -11.90
N VAL A 370 21.54 -28.58 -13.07
CA VAL A 370 22.91 -29.08 -13.21
C VAL A 370 23.89 -27.95 -12.94
N MET A 371 24.76 -28.12 -11.97
CA MET A 371 25.81 -27.17 -11.58
C MET A 371 27.05 -27.89 -11.08
N ASN A 372 28.19 -27.25 -11.14
CA ASN A 372 29.40 -27.79 -10.57
C ASN A 372 29.39 -27.78 -9.03
N ARG A 373 30.33 -28.48 -8.43
CA ARG A 373 30.39 -28.62 -6.97
C ARG A 373 30.53 -27.27 -6.24
N ASP A 374 31.38 -26.39 -6.74
CA ASP A 374 31.67 -25.08 -6.09
C ASP A 374 30.46 -24.17 -6.14
N GLN A 375 29.71 -24.16 -7.27
CA GLN A 375 28.45 -23.43 -7.41
C GLN A 375 27.41 -23.93 -6.40
N ARG A 376 27.27 -25.25 -6.27
CA ARG A 376 26.34 -25.89 -5.35
C ARG A 376 26.66 -25.57 -3.90
N GLU A 377 27.91 -25.77 -3.47
CA GLU A 377 28.37 -25.47 -2.12
C GLU A 377 28.16 -23.97 -1.78
N THR A 378 28.43 -23.07 -2.72
CA THR A 378 28.19 -21.64 -2.55
C THR A 378 26.71 -21.32 -2.32
N LEU A 379 25.81 -21.94 -3.09
CA LEU A 379 24.37 -21.71 -2.97
C LEU A 379 23.79 -22.35 -1.70
N GLU A 380 24.22 -23.56 -1.34
CA GLU A 380 23.83 -24.23 -0.10
C GLU A 380 24.23 -23.37 1.11
N HIS A 381 25.47 -22.83 1.12
CA HIS A 381 25.92 -21.94 2.18
C HIS A 381 25.12 -20.61 2.22
N ALA A 382 24.73 -20.07 1.06
CA ALA A 382 23.89 -18.88 0.98
C ALA A 382 22.49 -19.13 1.57
N ILE A 383 21.89 -20.29 1.27
CA ILE A 383 20.58 -20.71 1.79
C ILE A 383 20.66 -20.93 3.31
N ASP A 384 21.72 -21.59 3.79
CA ASP A 384 21.96 -21.81 5.22
C ASP A 384 22.09 -20.51 6.00
N GLN A 385 22.70 -19.48 5.41
CA GLN A 385 22.76 -18.15 6.03
C GLN A 385 21.36 -17.59 6.32
N MET A 386 20.39 -17.81 5.44
CA MET A 386 19.01 -17.39 5.66
C MET A 386 18.27 -18.27 6.66
N ASN A 387 18.43 -19.57 6.58
CA ASN A 387 17.79 -20.55 7.48
C ASN A 387 18.23 -20.37 8.93
N PHE A 388 19.52 -20.14 9.16
CA PHE A 388 20.09 -19.97 10.52
C PHE A 388 20.19 -18.52 10.98
N ARG A 389 19.65 -17.57 10.20
CA ARG A 389 19.73 -16.13 10.47
C ARG A 389 19.28 -15.78 11.89
N LYS A 390 18.11 -16.26 12.33
CA LYS A 390 17.57 -16.00 13.66
C LYS A 390 18.51 -16.50 14.76
N LYS A 391 19.07 -17.68 14.62
CA LYS A 391 20.00 -18.25 15.58
C LYS A 391 21.25 -17.40 15.75
N VAL A 392 21.82 -16.91 14.64
CA VAL A 392 23.07 -16.13 14.67
C VAL A 392 22.80 -14.69 15.14
N TYR A 393 21.85 -14.00 14.54
CA TYR A 393 21.63 -12.58 14.83
C TYR A 393 20.94 -12.34 16.17
N ASP A 394 19.93 -13.12 16.52
CA ASP A 394 19.14 -12.92 17.73
C ASP A 394 19.74 -13.72 18.91
N ASN A 395 19.87 -15.06 18.81
CA ASN A 395 20.29 -15.90 19.92
C ASN A 395 21.77 -15.69 20.30
N TRP A 396 22.64 -15.48 19.30
CA TRP A 396 24.07 -15.20 19.52
C TRP A 396 24.39 -13.69 19.63
N ASN A 397 23.37 -12.81 19.61
CA ASN A 397 23.49 -11.34 19.76
C ASN A 397 24.37 -10.64 18.70
N TYR A 398 24.52 -11.21 17.50
CA TYR A 398 25.27 -10.55 16.42
C TYR A 398 24.61 -9.24 15.97
N THR A 399 23.31 -9.08 16.19
CA THR A 399 22.56 -7.83 15.92
C THR A 399 23.19 -6.60 16.55
N LYS A 400 23.75 -6.71 17.77
CA LYS A 400 24.37 -5.57 18.46
C LYS A 400 25.64 -5.08 17.78
N LYS A 401 26.40 -5.99 17.15
CA LYS A 401 27.66 -5.67 16.51
C LYS A 401 27.52 -5.40 15.01
N TYR A 402 26.55 -6.05 14.37
CA TYR A 402 26.26 -5.99 12.93
C TYR A 402 24.80 -5.61 12.68
N PRO A 403 24.42 -4.33 12.85
CA PRO A 403 23.03 -3.91 12.75
C PRO A 403 22.49 -3.86 11.32
N TYR A 404 23.37 -3.84 10.30
CA TYR A 404 23.01 -3.69 8.87
C TYR A 404 23.41 -4.92 8.06
N GLY A 405 22.85 -5.03 6.82
CA GLY A 405 23.26 -6.04 5.84
C GLY A 405 22.91 -7.46 6.24
N ARG A 406 21.74 -7.69 6.82
CA ARG A 406 21.29 -9.02 7.28
C ARG A 406 20.66 -9.85 6.18
N GLY A 407 20.28 -9.23 5.06
CA GLY A 407 19.70 -9.91 3.92
C GLY A 407 20.70 -10.76 3.15
N LEU A 408 20.22 -11.44 2.15
CA LEU A 408 21.01 -12.25 1.23
C LEU A 408 21.01 -11.60 -0.16
N SER A 409 22.16 -11.23 -0.67
CA SER A 409 22.33 -10.69 -2.03
C SER A 409 23.22 -11.62 -2.84
N ILE A 410 22.69 -12.12 -3.97
CA ILE A 410 23.35 -13.08 -4.85
C ILE A 410 23.42 -12.49 -6.25
N LEU A 411 24.62 -12.48 -6.85
CA LEU A 411 24.82 -12.13 -8.24
C LEU A 411 25.07 -13.41 -9.07
N LEU A 412 24.21 -13.67 -10.04
CA LEU A 412 24.34 -14.74 -11.02
C LEU A 412 24.83 -14.14 -12.34
N PHE A 413 25.95 -14.61 -12.88
CA PHE A 413 26.40 -14.12 -14.18
C PHE A 413 26.88 -15.27 -15.06
N GLY A 414 26.81 -15.10 -16.37
CA GLY A 414 27.20 -16.11 -17.36
C GLY A 414 26.39 -16.01 -18.66
N ALA A 415 26.72 -16.84 -19.63
CA ALA A 415 26.07 -16.84 -20.94
C ALA A 415 24.54 -17.02 -20.86
N PRO A 416 23.78 -16.50 -21.85
CA PRO A 416 22.33 -16.77 -21.91
C PRO A 416 22.05 -18.28 -21.97
N GLY A 417 20.98 -18.74 -21.31
CA GLY A 417 20.55 -20.14 -21.34
C GLY A 417 21.34 -21.09 -20.46
N THR A 418 22.25 -20.60 -19.59
CA THR A 418 23.05 -21.45 -18.66
C THR A 418 22.35 -21.82 -17.36
N GLY A 419 21.13 -21.33 -17.10
CA GLY A 419 20.33 -21.73 -15.92
C GLY A 419 20.17 -20.68 -14.83
N LYS A 420 20.58 -19.41 -15.03
CA LYS A 420 20.50 -18.34 -14.02
C LYS A 420 19.09 -18.13 -13.46
N SER A 421 18.09 -18.01 -14.34
CA SER A 421 16.69 -17.80 -13.92
C SER A 421 16.09 -19.06 -13.25
N MET A 422 16.58 -20.26 -13.58
CA MET A 422 16.24 -21.51 -12.90
C MET A 422 16.85 -21.53 -11.49
N CYS A 423 18.10 -21.10 -11.35
CA CYS A 423 18.78 -20.98 -10.06
C CYS A 423 18.02 -20.03 -9.10
N ALA A 424 17.48 -18.92 -9.58
CA ALA A 424 16.65 -18.05 -8.77
C ALA A 424 15.38 -18.77 -8.25
N GLN A 425 14.78 -19.65 -9.06
CA GLN A 425 13.65 -20.48 -8.63
C GLN A 425 14.07 -21.53 -7.60
N VAL A 426 15.23 -22.18 -7.77
CA VAL A 426 15.79 -23.12 -6.79
C VAL A 426 15.99 -22.42 -5.45
N ILE A 427 16.63 -21.26 -5.42
CA ILE A 427 16.83 -20.48 -4.19
C ILE A 427 15.50 -20.20 -3.48
N ALA A 428 14.49 -19.77 -4.22
CA ALA A 428 13.18 -19.46 -3.67
C ALA A 428 12.46 -20.74 -3.15
N HIS A 429 12.56 -21.85 -3.86
CA HIS A 429 12.02 -23.16 -3.48
C HIS A 429 12.63 -23.64 -2.16
N GLU A 430 13.97 -23.69 -2.08
CA GLU A 430 14.69 -24.18 -0.91
C GLU A 430 14.46 -23.32 0.34
N LEU A 431 14.28 -22.02 0.16
CA LEU A 431 13.92 -21.09 1.24
C LEU A 431 12.42 -21.09 1.56
N ASN A 432 11.60 -21.80 0.76
CA ASN A 432 10.14 -21.78 0.84
C ASN A 432 9.59 -20.33 0.85
N LEU A 433 10.12 -19.49 -0.05
CA LEU A 433 9.73 -18.10 -0.25
C LEU A 433 9.11 -17.91 -1.64
N GLU A 434 8.22 -16.90 -1.74
CA GLU A 434 7.67 -16.50 -3.03
C GLU A 434 8.73 -15.76 -3.87
N LEU A 435 8.76 -16.07 -5.18
CA LEU A 435 9.67 -15.45 -6.14
C LEU A 435 8.96 -14.37 -6.95
N TYR A 436 9.48 -13.15 -6.93
CA TYR A 436 9.01 -12.04 -7.74
C TYR A 436 10.09 -11.59 -8.73
N ARG A 437 9.85 -11.80 -10.01
CA ARG A 437 10.71 -11.28 -11.07
C ARG A 437 10.35 -9.82 -11.34
N VAL A 438 11.30 -8.93 -11.08
CA VAL A 438 11.17 -7.50 -11.34
C VAL A 438 11.36 -7.25 -12.84
N ASP A 439 10.36 -6.61 -13.44
CA ASP A 439 10.39 -6.22 -14.85
C ASP A 439 11.04 -4.83 -14.97
N LEU A 440 12.32 -4.81 -15.28
CA LEU A 440 13.08 -3.57 -15.38
C LEU A 440 12.53 -2.61 -16.46
N SER A 441 11.85 -3.13 -17.49
CA SER A 441 11.21 -2.29 -18.51
C SER A 441 10.04 -1.47 -17.97
N LYS A 442 9.38 -1.96 -16.91
CA LYS A 442 8.29 -1.24 -16.20
C LYS A 442 8.80 -0.36 -15.07
N VAL A 443 10.04 -0.55 -14.67
CA VAL A 443 10.68 0.19 -13.56
C VAL A 443 11.40 1.42 -14.10
N ILE A 444 12.06 1.28 -15.25
CA ILE A 444 12.80 2.37 -15.89
C ILE A 444 11.82 3.29 -16.62
N ASP A 445 11.58 4.46 -16.06
CA ASP A 445 10.73 5.50 -16.65
C ASP A 445 11.59 6.57 -17.36
N LYS A 446 10.97 7.29 -18.30
CA LYS A 446 11.58 8.43 -19.00
C LYS A 446 11.64 9.68 -18.13
N TYR A 447 10.81 9.76 -17.10
CA TYR A 447 10.76 10.90 -16.19
C TYR A 447 11.79 10.78 -15.07
N VAL A 448 12.46 11.89 -14.77
CA VAL A 448 13.46 11.96 -13.69
C VAL A 448 12.78 11.72 -12.34
N GLY A 449 13.34 10.82 -11.53
CA GLY A 449 12.84 10.49 -10.18
C GLY A 449 11.81 9.36 -10.13
N GLU A 450 11.09 9.03 -11.21
CA GLU A 450 10.06 7.97 -11.17
C GLU A 450 10.67 6.56 -11.10
N THR A 451 11.83 6.36 -11.70
CA THR A 451 12.59 5.11 -11.59
C THR A 451 13.04 4.87 -10.15
N GLU A 452 13.57 5.89 -9.50
CA GLU A 452 14.03 5.83 -8.11
C GLU A 452 12.88 5.54 -7.15
N LYS A 453 11.74 6.19 -7.32
CA LYS A 453 10.51 5.90 -6.56
C LYS A 453 10.03 4.47 -6.76
N SER A 454 10.07 3.97 -8.00
CA SER A 454 9.67 2.60 -8.34
C SER A 454 10.58 1.56 -7.68
N ILE A 455 11.90 1.77 -7.69
CA ILE A 455 12.87 0.88 -7.03
C ILE A 455 12.62 0.85 -5.51
N SER A 456 12.58 1.99 -4.84
CA SER A 456 12.35 2.07 -3.40
C SER A 456 10.99 1.47 -3.00
N MET A 457 9.94 1.66 -3.81
CA MET A 457 8.63 1.06 -3.60
C MET A 457 8.68 -0.47 -3.67
N ILE A 458 9.38 -1.05 -4.67
CA ILE A 458 9.53 -2.51 -4.81
C ILE A 458 10.18 -3.10 -3.56
N PHE A 459 11.30 -2.53 -3.09
CA PHE A 459 11.99 -3.03 -1.91
C PHE A 459 11.18 -2.84 -0.62
N ARG A 460 10.50 -1.70 -0.47
CA ARG A 460 9.60 -1.45 0.66
C ARG A 460 8.48 -2.50 0.74
N GLU A 461 7.83 -2.78 -0.39
CA GLU A 461 6.76 -3.77 -0.42
C GLU A 461 7.28 -5.21 -0.27
N ALA A 462 8.40 -5.53 -0.89
CA ALA A 462 9.05 -6.83 -0.73
C ALA A 462 9.48 -7.10 0.73
N LYS A 463 9.94 -6.08 1.45
CA LYS A 463 10.29 -6.19 2.86
C LYS A 463 9.10 -6.62 3.73
N LYS A 464 7.90 -6.10 3.43
CA LYS A 464 6.67 -6.48 4.15
C LYS A 464 6.25 -7.93 3.91
N CYS A 465 6.64 -8.48 2.77
CA CYS A 465 6.19 -9.78 2.29
C CYS A 465 7.22 -10.90 2.49
N ASN A 466 8.46 -10.57 2.84
CA ASN A 466 9.59 -11.50 2.97
C ASN A 466 9.71 -12.42 1.73
N VAL A 467 9.91 -11.84 0.56
CA VAL A 467 9.98 -12.53 -0.74
C VAL A 467 11.38 -12.55 -1.30
N VAL A 468 11.61 -13.39 -2.30
CA VAL A 468 12.80 -13.32 -3.15
C VAL A 468 12.53 -12.34 -4.28
N LEU A 469 13.32 -11.29 -4.38
CA LEU A 469 13.34 -10.38 -5.52
C LEU A 469 14.35 -10.88 -6.55
N PHE A 470 13.89 -11.14 -7.75
CA PHE A 470 14.73 -11.55 -8.87
C PHE A 470 14.79 -10.46 -9.94
N PHE A 471 15.94 -9.85 -10.09
CA PHE A 471 16.23 -8.87 -11.12
C PHE A 471 16.91 -9.57 -12.29
N ASP A 472 16.17 -9.81 -13.37
CA ASP A 472 16.69 -10.43 -14.58
C ASP A 472 17.21 -9.36 -15.56
N GLU A 473 18.22 -9.71 -16.36
CA GLU A 473 18.81 -8.82 -17.36
C GLU A 473 19.25 -7.45 -16.80
N CYS A 474 19.92 -7.48 -15.64
CA CYS A 474 20.39 -6.25 -14.99
C CYS A 474 21.44 -5.44 -15.79
N ASP A 475 21.84 -5.92 -16.95
CA ASP A 475 22.86 -5.31 -17.81
C ASP A 475 22.55 -3.84 -18.12
N THR A 476 21.25 -3.53 -18.27
CA THR A 476 20.77 -2.16 -18.60
C THR A 476 20.99 -1.16 -17.46
N LEU A 477 21.04 -1.66 -16.21
CA LEU A 477 21.27 -0.83 -15.02
C LEU A 477 22.77 -0.77 -14.63
N PHE A 478 23.59 -1.71 -15.12
CA PHE A 478 24.96 -1.93 -14.64
C PHE A 478 26.04 -1.45 -15.62
N ALA A 479 25.66 -0.82 -16.72
CA ALA A 479 26.58 -0.37 -17.74
C ALA A 479 27.70 0.47 -17.14
N LYS A 480 28.97 0.11 -17.49
CA LYS A 480 30.17 0.85 -17.09
C LYS A 480 30.05 2.33 -17.44
N ARG A 481 30.62 3.15 -16.58
CA ARG A 481 30.81 4.58 -16.82
C ARG A 481 31.58 4.75 -18.14
N SER A 482 30.96 5.27 -19.18
CA SER A 482 31.65 5.77 -20.35
C SER A 482 32.05 7.23 -20.08
N ASP A 483 33.24 7.61 -20.46
CA ASP A 483 33.82 8.94 -20.18
C ASP A 483 33.18 10.10 -20.99
N ASP A 484 32.16 9.82 -21.80
CA ASP A 484 31.45 10.83 -22.60
C ASP A 484 30.35 11.51 -21.77
N GLY A 485 30.65 12.72 -21.28
CA GLY A 485 29.91 13.52 -20.30
C GLY A 485 28.53 14.04 -20.71
N GLY A 486 27.53 13.16 -20.90
CA GLY A 486 26.14 13.54 -21.18
C GLY A 486 25.24 13.46 -19.93
N SER A 487 24.21 14.30 -19.86
CA SER A 487 23.23 14.38 -18.75
C SER A 487 22.50 13.05 -18.44
N ASN A 488 22.39 12.15 -19.40
CA ASN A 488 21.79 10.82 -19.24
C ASN A 488 22.64 9.87 -18.36
N GLN A 489 23.95 10.12 -18.23
CA GLN A 489 24.85 9.28 -17.45
C GLN A 489 24.77 9.55 -15.94
N ALA A 490 24.60 10.81 -15.54
CA ALA A 490 24.39 11.17 -14.14
C ALA A 490 23.12 10.50 -13.58
N SER A 491 22.06 10.47 -14.39
CA SER A 491 20.78 9.81 -14.05
C SER A 491 20.94 8.29 -13.91
N ASN A 492 21.67 7.61 -14.79
CA ASN A 492 21.89 6.17 -14.71
C ASN A 492 22.76 5.78 -13.52
N ASN A 493 23.79 6.59 -13.20
CA ASN A 493 24.63 6.36 -12.03
C ASN A 493 23.84 6.45 -10.71
N ASN A 494 22.90 7.40 -10.62
CA ASN A 494 22.03 7.55 -9.45
C ASN A 494 21.08 6.35 -9.28
N LYS A 495 20.47 5.87 -10.36
CA LYS A 495 19.60 4.69 -10.35
C LYS A 495 20.33 3.43 -9.88
N THR A 496 21.54 3.24 -10.40
CA THR A 496 22.43 2.13 -10.03
C THR A 496 22.85 2.20 -8.56
N ALA A 497 23.25 3.38 -8.08
CA ALA A 497 23.64 3.60 -6.69
C ALA A 497 22.47 3.34 -5.72
N LEU A 498 21.27 3.80 -6.07
CA LEU A 498 20.06 3.55 -5.28
C LEU A 498 19.70 2.06 -5.24
N LEU A 499 19.72 1.36 -6.39
CA LEU A 499 19.45 -0.08 -6.41
C LEU A 499 20.42 -0.83 -5.48
N LEU A 500 21.70 -0.50 -5.52
CA LEU A 500 22.68 -1.11 -4.63
C LEU A 500 22.42 -0.80 -3.16
N GLN A 501 22.06 0.43 -2.84
CA GLN A 501 21.70 0.84 -1.49
C GLN A 501 20.48 0.06 -0.99
N GLU A 502 19.45 -0.08 -1.81
CA GLU A 502 18.23 -0.83 -1.47
C GLU A 502 18.52 -2.34 -1.31
N VAL A 503 19.37 -2.92 -2.18
CA VAL A 503 19.82 -4.32 -2.05
C VAL A 503 20.56 -4.56 -0.74
N GLU A 504 21.45 -3.64 -0.34
CA GLU A 504 22.18 -3.70 0.94
C GLU A 504 21.25 -3.55 2.17
N ALA A 505 20.26 -2.66 2.06
CA ALA A 505 19.29 -2.39 3.13
C ALA A 505 18.15 -3.43 3.21
N TYR A 506 17.99 -4.25 2.17
CA TYR A 506 16.95 -5.26 2.13
C TYR A 506 17.31 -6.47 2.96
N ASP A 507 16.55 -6.70 4.02
CA ASP A 507 16.76 -7.84 4.92
C ASP A 507 16.24 -9.19 4.36
N GLY A 508 15.63 -9.22 3.18
CA GLY A 508 15.19 -10.42 2.48
C GLY A 508 16.25 -10.99 1.54
N VAL A 509 15.80 -11.61 0.45
CA VAL A 509 16.67 -12.22 -0.55
C VAL A 509 16.58 -11.48 -1.87
N SER A 510 17.70 -10.98 -2.38
CA SER A 510 17.84 -10.35 -3.69
C SER A 510 18.73 -11.19 -4.58
N VAL A 511 18.21 -11.61 -5.73
CA VAL A 511 18.96 -12.33 -6.77
C VAL A 511 19.04 -11.45 -8.00
N LEU A 512 20.23 -11.14 -8.45
CA LEU A 512 20.48 -10.33 -9.63
C LEU A 512 21.12 -11.22 -10.72
N ALA A 513 20.64 -11.14 -11.95
CA ALA A 513 21.20 -11.91 -13.06
C ALA A 513 21.65 -11.01 -14.20
N THR A 514 22.81 -11.33 -14.78
CA THR A 514 23.38 -10.62 -15.93
C THR A 514 24.05 -11.57 -16.91
N ASN A 515 24.06 -11.19 -18.17
CA ASN A 515 24.73 -11.93 -19.23
C ASN A 515 26.19 -11.45 -19.45
N TYR A 516 26.56 -10.26 -18.96
CA TYR A 516 27.82 -9.58 -19.30
C TYR A 516 28.62 -9.20 -18.05
N LYS A 517 29.60 -10.05 -17.68
CA LYS A 517 30.53 -9.76 -16.57
C LYS A 517 31.31 -8.45 -16.76
N HIS A 518 31.71 -8.16 -17.99
CA HIS A 518 32.60 -7.02 -18.29
C HIS A 518 31.91 -5.66 -18.19
N ASN A 519 30.58 -5.63 -18.18
CA ASN A 519 29.80 -4.39 -18.10
C ASN A 519 29.49 -3.99 -16.64
N ILE A 520 29.78 -4.86 -15.67
CA ILE A 520 29.46 -4.60 -14.25
C ILE A 520 30.57 -3.74 -13.62
N ASP A 521 30.17 -2.65 -12.96
CA ASP A 521 31.08 -1.85 -12.15
C ASP A 521 31.64 -2.71 -10.99
N PRO A 522 32.97 -2.69 -10.73
CA PRO A 522 33.59 -3.39 -9.60
C PRO A 522 32.95 -3.11 -8.23
N ALA A 523 32.29 -1.96 -8.06
CA ALA A 523 31.56 -1.61 -6.85
C ALA A 523 30.41 -2.60 -6.53
N PHE A 524 29.81 -3.24 -7.56
CA PHE A 524 28.79 -4.27 -7.39
C PHE A 524 29.33 -5.52 -6.72
N PHE A 525 30.46 -6.02 -7.20
CA PHE A 525 31.07 -7.23 -6.66
C PHE A 525 31.36 -7.14 -5.16
N ARG A 526 31.69 -5.93 -4.67
CA ARG A 526 31.97 -5.69 -3.24
C ARG A 526 30.72 -5.67 -2.36
N ARG A 527 29.55 -5.43 -2.98
CA ARG A 527 28.27 -5.29 -2.28
C ARG A 527 27.42 -6.56 -2.32
N MET A 528 27.73 -7.50 -3.22
CA MET A 528 27.08 -8.81 -3.28
C MET A 528 27.74 -9.76 -2.28
N LYS A 529 26.93 -10.44 -1.48
CA LYS A 529 27.42 -11.43 -0.52
C LYS A 529 27.92 -12.70 -1.18
N TYR A 530 27.24 -13.11 -2.23
CA TYR A 530 27.57 -14.30 -3.00
C TYR A 530 27.57 -13.96 -4.49
N ILE A 531 28.51 -14.58 -5.19
CA ILE A 531 28.69 -14.41 -6.63
C ILE A 531 28.82 -15.81 -7.23
N VAL A 532 27.95 -16.16 -8.17
CA VAL A 532 27.93 -17.48 -8.82
C VAL A 532 28.08 -17.29 -10.33
N GLU A 533 29.15 -17.83 -10.88
CA GLU A 533 29.42 -17.84 -12.32
C GLU A 533 28.84 -19.07 -12.98
N PHE A 534 27.95 -18.90 -13.95
CA PHE A 534 27.46 -19.94 -14.82
C PHE A 534 28.32 -20.02 -16.06
N GLN A 535 29.32 -20.89 -16.01
CA GLN A 535 30.25 -21.11 -17.13
C GLN A 535 29.55 -21.85 -18.26
N PHE A 536 30.14 -21.79 -19.44
CA PHE A 536 29.71 -22.61 -20.56
C PHE A 536 29.97 -24.09 -20.21
N PRO A 537 28.98 -25.01 -20.37
CA PRO A 537 29.11 -26.38 -19.91
C PRO A 537 30.14 -27.15 -20.72
N ASP A 538 31.02 -27.90 -20.07
CA ASP A 538 31.91 -28.90 -20.68
C ASP A 538 31.11 -30.13 -21.12
N ALA A 539 31.77 -31.09 -21.77
CA ALA A 539 31.12 -32.29 -22.31
C ALA A 539 30.43 -33.11 -21.22
N ASP A 540 31.04 -33.26 -20.05
CA ASP A 540 30.48 -34.03 -18.94
C ASP A 540 29.25 -33.34 -18.35
N THR A 541 29.31 -32.03 -18.17
CA THR A 541 28.15 -31.21 -17.75
C THR A 541 27.03 -31.27 -18.79
N ARG A 542 27.35 -31.23 -20.09
CA ARG A 542 26.33 -31.35 -21.14
C ARG A 542 25.67 -32.72 -21.14
N GLU A 543 26.43 -33.78 -20.90
CA GLU A 543 25.86 -35.12 -20.76
C GLU A 543 24.88 -35.18 -19.59
N MET A 544 25.24 -34.60 -18.44
CA MET A 544 24.32 -34.47 -17.31
C MET A 544 23.07 -33.65 -17.65
N LEU A 545 23.23 -32.51 -18.36
CA LEU A 545 22.11 -31.70 -18.82
C LEU A 545 21.15 -32.45 -19.72
N TRP A 546 21.65 -33.21 -20.70
CA TRP A 546 20.84 -34.10 -21.54
C TRP A 546 20.04 -35.11 -20.69
N LYS A 547 20.72 -35.83 -19.80
CA LYS A 547 20.08 -36.85 -18.94
C LYS A 547 19.04 -36.28 -17.98
N THR A 548 19.33 -35.12 -17.38
CA THR A 548 18.43 -34.50 -16.38
C THR A 548 17.22 -33.82 -17.05
N THR A 549 17.40 -33.23 -18.25
CA THR A 549 16.35 -32.50 -18.95
C THR A 549 15.35 -33.41 -19.65
N ILE A 550 15.73 -34.64 -20.04
CA ILE A 550 14.81 -35.62 -20.62
C ILE A 550 13.86 -36.14 -19.52
N PRO A 551 12.52 -35.99 -19.69
CA PRO A 551 11.57 -36.50 -18.71
C PRO A 551 11.63 -38.02 -18.56
N LYS A 552 11.55 -38.54 -17.33
CA LYS A 552 11.63 -39.98 -17.03
C LYS A 552 10.61 -40.86 -17.77
N GLY A 553 9.52 -40.30 -18.27
CA GLY A 553 8.49 -41.02 -19.03
C GLY A 553 8.66 -40.96 -20.55
N THR A 554 9.75 -40.37 -21.05
CA THR A 554 9.99 -40.26 -22.50
C THR A 554 10.37 -41.65 -23.05
N PRO A 555 9.68 -42.17 -24.10
CA PRO A 555 10.05 -43.41 -24.77
C PRO A 555 11.32 -43.18 -25.62
N LEU A 556 12.48 -43.48 -25.04
CA LEU A 556 13.76 -43.30 -25.72
C LEU A 556 14.11 -44.57 -26.53
N GLY A 557 14.52 -44.36 -27.79
CA GLY A 557 15.08 -45.44 -28.62
C GLY A 557 16.44 -45.89 -28.10
N GLU A 558 16.75 -47.19 -28.29
CA GLU A 558 18.04 -47.78 -27.92
C GLU A 558 19.24 -47.19 -28.70
N ASP A 559 18.96 -46.48 -29.82
CA ASP A 559 19.96 -45.88 -30.68
C ASP A 559 20.44 -44.49 -30.20
N VAL A 560 19.88 -43.95 -29.10
CA VAL A 560 20.18 -42.61 -28.62
C VAL A 560 21.51 -42.59 -27.87
N ASP A 561 22.53 -42.01 -28.48
CA ASP A 561 23.84 -41.79 -27.89
C ASP A 561 23.97 -40.40 -27.28
N ILE A 562 23.60 -40.26 -25.99
CA ILE A 562 23.67 -38.99 -25.25
C ILE A 562 25.12 -38.52 -25.14
N ARG A 563 26.09 -39.39 -25.00
CA ARG A 563 27.51 -39.05 -24.90
C ARG A 563 28.00 -38.37 -26.19
N PHE A 564 27.65 -38.90 -27.35
CA PHE A 564 27.93 -38.31 -28.64
C PHE A 564 27.29 -36.91 -28.75
N LEU A 565 26.01 -36.78 -28.37
CA LEU A 565 25.33 -35.47 -28.38
C LEU A 565 26.06 -34.46 -27.51
N ALA A 566 26.53 -34.84 -26.35
CA ALA A 566 27.23 -33.97 -25.40
C ALA A 566 28.64 -33.59 -25.88
N GLU A 567 29.37 -34.47 -26.49
CA GLU A 567 30.74 -34.20 -26.98
C GLU A 567 30.76 -33.36 -28.23
N LYS A 568 29.90 -33.65 -29.19
CA LYS A 568 29.88 -33.01 -30.50
C LYS A 568 29.21 -31.66 -30.52
N PHE A 569 28.13 -31.49 -29.77
CA PHE A 569 27.32 -30.27 -29.84
C PHE A 569 27.52 -29.39 -28.61
N GLU A 570 28.28 -28.32 -28.81
CA GLU A 570 28.52 -27.31 -27.77
C GLU A 570 27.29 -26.45 -27.56
N PHE A 571 26.35 -26.94 -26.75
CA PHE A 571 25.11 -26.28 -26.39
C PHE A 571 25.05 -25.94 -24.92
N VAL A 572 24.39 -24.83 -24.61
CA VAL A 572 23.97 -24.49 -23.25
C VAL A 572 22.64 -25.17 -22.92
N GLY A 573 22.26 -25.21 -21.63
CA GLY A 573 21.04 -25.88 -21.17
C GLY A 573 19.76 -25.45 -21.89
N GLY A 574 19.65 -24.17 -22.26
CA GLY A 574 18.53 -23.66 -23.04
C GLY A 574 18.42 -24.27 -24.44
N ASN A 575 19.56 -24.44 -25.15
CA ASN A 575 19.57 -25.10 -26.46
C ASN A 575 19.24 -26.57 -26.32
N ILE A 576 19.83 -27.26 -25.33
CA ILE A 576 19.57 -28.69 -25.05
C ILE A 576 18.07 -28.94 -24.79
N LYS A 577 17.45 -28.13 -23.94
CA LYS A 577 16.00 -28.16 -23.70
C LYS A 577 15.18 -28.03 -24.99
N ASN A 578 15.54 -27.08 -25.84
CA ASN A 578 14.85 -26.88 -27.13
C ASN A 578 14.99 -28.08 -28.04
N CYS A 579 16.21 -28.67 -28.11
CA CYS A 579 16.46 -29.87 -28.88
C CYS A 579 15.64 -31.06 -28.39
N ILE A 580 15.58 -31.31 -27.07
CA ILE A 580 14.80 -32.37 -26.46
C ILE A 580 13.31 -32.24 -26.80
N LEU A 581 12.76 -31.01 -26.63
CA LEU A 581 11.36 -30.77 -26.91
C LEU A 581 11.01 -30.93 -28.38
N ASN A 582 11.85 -30.39 -29.27
CA ASN A 582 11.67 -30.54 -30.72
C ASN A 582 11.81 -32.01 -31.16
N ALA A 583 12.76 -32.76 -30.63
CA ALA A 583 12.91 -34.19 -30.91
C ALA A 583 11.67 -34.98 -30.50
N ALA A 584 11.09 -34.68 -29.33
CA ALA A 584 9.84 -35.31 -28.89
C ALA A 584 8.66 -35.00 -29.83
N PHE A 585 8.53 -33.76 -30.31
CA PHE A 585 7.48 -33.41 -31.29
C PHE A 585 7.71 -34.07 -32.65
N LEU A 586 8.96 -34.20 -33.10
CA LEU A 586 9.27 -34.89 -34.34
C LEU A 586 8.92 -36.38 -34.25
N ALA A 587 9.26 -37.03 -33.12
CA ALA A 587 8.89 -38.42 -32.89
C ALA A 587 7.37 -38.62 -32.83
N ALA A 588 6.64 -37.74 -32.17
CA ALA A 588 5.19 -37.78 -32.12
C ALA A 588 4.53 -37.56 -33.49
N ALA A 589 5.14 -36.79 -34.38
CA ALA A 589 4.66 -36.58 -35.74
C ALA A 589 4.89 -37.80 -36.66
N ASP A 590 5.87 -38.63 -36.37
CA ASP A 590 6.12 -39.87 -37.11
C ASP A 590 5.08 -40.98 -36.85
N GLY A 591 4.22 -40.82 -35.82
CA GLY A 591 3.09 -41.72 -35.53
C GLY A 591 2.95 -42.09 -34.05
N ASP A 592 1.79 -42.61 -33.65
CA ASP A 592 1.52 -43.08 -32.30
C ASP A 592 2.44 -44.28 -31.91
N GLY A 593 3.04 -44.19 -30.73
CA GLY A 593 3.91 -45.24 -30.17
C GLY A 593 5.36 -45.23 -30.67
N GLN A 594 5.76 -44.20 -31.38
CA GLN A 594 7.14 -43.99 -31.81
C GLN A 594 8.04 -43.59 -30.64
N GLU A 595 9.21 -44.20 -30.60
CA GLU A 595 10.28 -43.81 -29.67
C GLU A 595 11.02 -42.57 -30.19
N VAL A 596 11.55 -41.79 -29.26
CA VAL A 596 12.43 -40.66 -29.61
C VAL A 596 13.81 -41.20 -29.92
N CYS A 597 14.09 -41.39 -31.20
CA CYS A 597 15.34 -41.97 -31.71
C CYS A 597 16.40 -40.90 -31.99
N MET A 598 17.64 -41.35 -32.25
CA MET A 598 18.77 -40.45 -32.57
C MET A 598 18.47 -39.52 -33.76
N LYS A 599 17.76 -40.01 -34.79
CA LYS A 599 17.34 -39.18 -35.96
C LYS A 599 16.58 -37.91 -35.55
N HIS A 600 15.69 -37.99 -34.55
CA HIS A 600 14.88 -36.88 -34.10
C HIS A 600 15.72 -35.81 -33.37
N TYR A 601 16.67 -36.27 -32.52
CA TYR A 601 17.62 -35.36 -31.86
C TYR A 601 18.51 -34.62 -32.87
N LEU A 602 19.09 -35.34 -33.83
CA LEU A 602 19.94 -34.72 -34.85
C LEU A 602 19.17 -33.74 -35.73
N GLN A 603 17.91 -34.03 -36.04
CA GLN A 603 17.04 -33.13 -36.79
C GLN A 603 16.68 -31.88 -35.98
N ALA A 604 16.40 -32.04 -34.69
CA ALA A 604 16.17 -30.92 -33.77
C ALA A 604 17.43 -30.04 -33.62
N ILE A 605 18.61 -30.66 -33.56
CA ILE A 605 19.91 -29.95 -33.52
C ILE A 605 20.13 -29.14 -34.80
N ARG A 606 19.80 -29.67 -35.99
CA ARG A 606 19.86 -28.89 -37.22
C ARG A 606 18.99 -27.62 -37.14
N TYR A 607 17.76 -27.72 -36.61
CA TYR A 607 16.89 -26.56 -36.42
C TYR A 607 17.49 -25.56 -35.46
N GLU A 608 18.14 -26.01 -34.38
CA GLU A 608 18.78 -25.10 -33.43
C GLU A 608 20.03 -24.42 -34.00
N PHE A 609 20.81 -25.09 -34.87
CA PHE A 609 21.91 -24.46 -35.62
C PHE A 609 21.43 -23.39 -36.56
N VAL A 610 20.38 -23.65 -37.34
CA VAL A 610 19.77 -22.65 -38.27
C VAL A 610 19.30 -21.44 -37.47
N LYS A 611 18.62 -21.65 -36.35
CA LYS A 611 18.12 -20.59 -35.49
C LYS A 611 19.24 -19.73 -34.89
N THR A 612 20.37 -20.33 -34.53
CA THR A 612 21.54 -19.65 -33.96
C THR A 612 22.49 -19.08 -35.01
N GLY A 613 22.19 -19.25 -36.30
CA GLY A 613 23.04 -18.82 -37.41
C GLY A 613 24.37 -19.58 -37.53
N LYS A 614 24.49 -20.73 -36.88
CA LYS A 614 25.68 -21.60 -37.00
C LYS A 614 25.59 -22.41 -38.31
N VAL A 615 26.69 -22.45 -39.03
CA VAL A 615 26.84 -23.32 -40.21
C VAL A 615 27.27 -24.68 -39.69
N PHE A 616 26.67 -25.74 -40.22
CA PHE A 616 27.01 -27.09 -39.90
C PHE A 616 27.49 -27.86 -41.14
N THR A 617 28.33 -28.83 -40.95
CA THR A 617 28.90 -29.66 -42.00
C THR A 617 28.55 -31.15 -41.75
N ARG A 618 28.71 -32.01 -42.76
CA ARG A 618 28.50 -33.44 -42.63
C ARG A 618 29.34 -34.04 -41.49
N SER A 619 30.56 -33.57 -41.33
CA SER A 619 31.50 -34.06 -40.30
C SER A 619 31.02 -33.77 -38.85
N ASP A 620 30.16 -32.81 -38.67
CA ASP A 620 29.59 -32.50 -37.33
C ASP A 620 28.59 -33.56 -36.86
N PHE A 621 28.02 -34.32 -37.82
CA PHE A 621 27.02 -35.34 -37.54
C PHE A 621 27.55 -36.77 -37.67
N GLU A 622 28.81 -36.97 -38.09
CA GLU A 622 29.40 -38.34 -38.14
C GLU A 622 29.57 -38.94 -36.73
N PRO A 623 29.21 -40.26 -36.56
CA PRO A 623 28.88 -41.26 -37.59
C PRO A 623 27.40 -41.27 -38.04
N TYR A 624 26.54 -40.42 -37.53
CA TYR A 624 25.08 -40.46 -37.72
C TYR A 624 24.58 -39.56 -38.88
N ALA A 625 25.46 -38.99 -39.69
CA ALA A 625 25.12 -38.02 -40.75
C ALA A 625 24.05 -38.53 -41.74
N SER A 626 24.06 -39.83 -42.04
CA SER A 626 23.08 -40.49 -42.91
C SER A 626 21.63 -40.41 -42.38
N LEU A 627 21.42 -40.33 -41.06
CA LEU A 627 20.10 -40.28 -40.44
C LEU A 627 19.39 -38.91 -40.68
N VAL A 628 20.12 -37.91 -41.08
CA VAL A 628 19.61 -36.55 -41.34
C VAL A 628 19.80 -36.10 -42.78
N GLY A 629 20.12 -37.02 -43.66
CA GLY A 629 20.25 -36.75 -45.10
C GLY A 629 21.46 -35.88 -45.49
N LEU A 630 22.56 -35.95 -44.76
CA LEU A 630 23.82 -35.26 -44.97
C LEU A 630 24.89 -36.17 -45.55
#